data_f700a0b1f7fb33fe2b4e8c53f33c73e5
#
_entry.id   f700a0b1f7fb33fe2b4e8c53f33c73e5
#
_cell.length_a   1.000
_cell.length_b   1.000
_cell.length_c   1.000
_cell.angle_alpha   90.00
_cell.angle_beta   90.00
_cell.angle_gamma   90.00
#
_symmetry.space_group_name_H-M   'P 1'
#
loop_
_entity.id
_entity.type
_entity.pdbx_description
1 polymer ?
#
loop_
_entity_poly.entity_id
_entity_poly.type
_entity_poly.pdbx_seq_one_letter_code
_entity_poly.pdbx_strand_id
1 'polypeptide(L)' 'MTLDEFDAALSALGWKVSEFCRATGLHRNTPSRWRNEGVEIPAWVPQHLGLLLDLKRLHAAHVVPPSPR' A
#
# COMPACT_ATOMS: atom_id res chain seq x y z
N MET A 1 -1.55 -10.95 6.73
CA MET A 1 -0.43 -9.99 6.45
C MET A 1 0.20 -9.56 7.76
N THR A 2 1.51 -9.55 7.80
CA THR A 2 2.22 -9.05 8.97
C THR A 2 2.49 -7.56 8.81
N LEU A 3 2.86 -6.91 9.89
CA LEU A 3 3.24 -5.49 9.81
C LEU A 3 4.45 -5.30 8.92
N ASP A 4 5.40 -6.23 8.97
CA ASP A 4 6.58 -6.13 8.12
C ASP A 4 6.19 -6.21 6.65
N GLU A 5 5.25 -7.07 6.31
CA GLU A 5 4.76 -7.19 4.95
C GLU A 5 4.02 -5.92 4.53
N PHE A 6 3.24 -5.34 5.44
CA PHE A 6 2.53 -4.10 5.18
C PHE A 6 3.51 -2.96 4.90
N ASP A 7 4.52 -2.82 5.77
CA ASP A 7 5.52 -1.78 5.60
C ASP A 7 6.32 -1.97 4.30
N ALA A 8 6.65 -3.21 3.97
CA ALA A 8 7.37 -3.51 2.73
C ALA A 8 6.54 -3.15 1.50
N ALA A 9 5.24 -3.42 1.54
CA ALA A 9 4.36 -3.10 0.42
C ALA A 9 4.24 -1.58 0.23
N LEU A 10 4.09 -0.83 1.33
CA LEU A 10 4.04 0.62 1.24
C LEU A 10 5.35 1.19 0.72
N SER A 11 6.46 0.64 1.17
CA SER A 11 7.77 1.06 0.69
C SER A 11 7.91 0.81 -0.81
N ALA A 12 7.44 -0.32 -1.28
CA ALA A 12 7.48 -0.64 -2.71
C ALA A 12 6.62 0.31 -3.52
N LEU A 13 5.51 0.80 -2.94
CA LEU A 13 4.67 1.79 -3.60
C LEU A 13 5.24 3.19 -3.49
N GLY A 14 6.17 3.42 -2.58
CA GLY A 14 6.67 4.75 -2.30
C GLY A 14 5.70 5.58 -1.49
N TRP A 15 4.84 4.94 -0.71
CA TRP A 15 3.81 5.61 0.07
C TRP A 15 4.16 5.64 1.54
N LYS A 16 3.70 6.71 2.19
CA LYS A 16 3.72 6.77 3.64
C LYS A 16 2.40 6.21 4.16
N VAL A 17 2.37 5.83 5.41
CA VAL A 17 1.15 5.31 6.02
C VAL A 17 -0.01 6.31 5.90
N SER A 18 0.29 7.60 6.06
CA SER A 18 -0.74 8.63 5.93
C SER A 18 -1.34 8.67 4.54
N GLU A 19 -0.54 8.43 3.52
CA GLU A 19 -1.02 8.38 2.15
C GLU A 19 -1.93 7.18 1.93
N PHE A 20 -1.56 6.04 2.51
CA PHE A 20 -2.39 4.85 2.44
C PHE A 20 -3.75 5.10 3.10
N CYS A 21 -3.75 5.71 4.27
CA CYS A 21 -5.00 6.02 4.96
C CYS A 21 -5.87 6.96 4.15
N ARG A 22 -5.27 7.97 3.54
CA ARG A 22 -6.01 8.92 2.73
C ARG A 22 -6.62 8.24 1.50
N ALA A 23 -5.85 7.37 0.86
CA ALA A 23 -6.31 6.70 -0.35
C ALA A 23 -7.43 5.69 -0.08
N THR A 24 -7.41 5.06 1.10
CA THR A 24 -8.39 4.03 1.43
C THR A 24 -9.54 4.52 2.30
N GLY A 25 -9.46 5.76 2.78
CA GLY A 25 -10.48 6.29 3.66
C GLY A 25 -10.37 5.81 5.10
N LEU A 26 -9.28 5.16 5.46
CA LEU A 26 -9.10 4.69 6.83
C LEU A 26 -8.70 5.84 7.73
N HIS A 27 -9.11 5.75 8.98
CA HIS A 27 -8.68 6.72 9.98
C HIS A 27 -7.19 6.50 10.24
N ARG A 28 -6.47 7.60 10.41
CA ARG A 28 -5.01 7.53 10.61
C ARG A 28 -4.59 6.70 11.83
N ASN A 29 -5.48 6.52 12.79
CA ASN A 29 -5.17 5.73 13.97
C ASN A 29 -5.28 4.23 13.71
N THR A 30 -5.89 3.81 12.62
CA THR A 30 -6.10 2.39 12.33
C THR A 30 -4.78 1.63 12.18
N PRO A 31 -3.82 2.08 11.36
CA PRO A 31 -2.53 1.38 11.29
C PRO A 31 -1.78 1.41 12.61
N SER A 32 -1.94 2.48 13.40
CA SER A 32 -1.31 2.54 14.73
C SER A 32 -1.86 1.46 15.64
N ARG A 33 -3.15 1.16 15.54
CA ARG A 33 -3.76 0.11 16.34
C ARG A 33 -3.23 -1.27 15.92
N TRP A 34 -3.02 -1.48 14.65
CA TRP A 34 -2.41 -2.73 14.19
C TRP A 34 -1.02 -2.90 14.80
N ARG A 35 -0.28 -1.79 14.90
CA ARG A 35 1.10 -1.83 15.38
C ARG A 35 1.19 -1.90 16.91
N ASN A 36 0.37 -1.10 17.59
CA ASN A 36 0.49 -0.94 19.03
C ASN A 36 -0.42 -1.86 19.84
N GLU A 37 -1.57 -2.24 19.27
CA GLU A 37 -2.55 -3.03 19.99
C GLU A 37 -2.65 -4.46 19.49
N GLY A 38 -1.85 -4.82 18.50
CA GLY A 38 -1.86 -6.18 17.98
C GLY A 38 -3.14 -6.55 17.25
N VAL A 39 -3.90 -5.56 16.78
CA VAL A 39 -5.11 -5.83 16.04
C VAL A 39 -4.71 -6.39 14.68
N GLU A 40 -5.40 -7.44 14.26
CA GLU A 40 -5.05 -8.08 13.00
C GLU A 40 -5.36 -7.19 11.82
N ILE A 41 -4.47 -7.17 10.85
CA ILE A 41 -4.68 -6.41 9.62
C ILE A 41 -5.78 -7.10 8.82
N PRO A 42 -6.83 -6.37 8.43
CA PRO A 42 -7.94 -6.98 7.68
C PRO A 42 -7.49 -7.62 6.38
N ALA A 43 -8.18 -8.67 5.97
CA ALA A 43 -7.80 -9.41 4.77
C ALA A 43 -7.85 -8.58 3.49
N TRP A 44 -8.68 -7.53 3.45
CA TRP A 44 -8.76 -6.70 2.24
C TRP A 44 -7.48 -5.88 2.02
N VAL A 45 -6.70 -5.64 3.08
CA VAL A 45 -5.50 -4.81 2.97
C VAL A 45 -4.45 -5.44 2.06
N PRO A 46 -4.05 -6.71 2.28
CA PRO A 46 -3.08 -7.31 1.36
C PRO A 46 -3.62 -7.43 -0.06
N GLN A 47 -4.92 -7.67 -0.23
CA GLN A 47 -5.50 -7.73 -1.56
C GLN A 47 -5.42 -6.38 -2.24
N HIS A 48 -5.76 -5.32 -1.53
CA HIS A 48 -5.73 -3.96 -2.07
C HIS A 48 -4.30 -3.54 -2.41
N LEU A 49 -3.35 -3.81 -1.52
CA LEU A 49 -1.96 -3.47 -1.76
C LEU A 49 -1.38 -4.26 -2.93
N GLY A 50 -1.77 -5.52 -3.06
CA GLY A 50 -1.36 -6.33 -4.20
C GLY A 50 -1.83 -5.75 -5.52
N LEU A 51 -3.08 -5.28 -5.56
CA LEU A 51 -3.60 -4.64 -6.76
C LEU A 51 -2.87 -3.34 -7.09
N LEU A 52 -2.57 -2.54 -6.08
CA LEU A 52 -1.84 -1.30 -6.28
C LEU A 52 -0.43 -1.57 -6.78
N LEU A 53 0.23 -2.58 -6.25
CA LEU A 53 1.57 -2.94 -6.72
C LEU A 53 1.53 -3.45 -8.15
N ASP A 54 0.52 -4.21 -8.52
CA ASP A 54 0.35 -4.68 -9.88
C ASP A 54 0.10 -3.52 -10.83
N LEU A 55 -0.71 -2.55 -10.42
CA LEU A 55 -0.96 -1.37 -11.23
C LEU A 55 0.32 -0.56 -11.42
N LYS A 56 1.11 -0.42 -10.39
CA LYS A 56 2.36 0.31 -10.48
C LYS A 56 3.30 -0.40 -11.46
N ARG A 57 3.38 -1.71 -11.39
CA ARG A 57 4.24 -2.48 -12.28
C ARG A 57 3.78 -2.38 -13.72
N LEU A 58 2.47 -2.48 -13.95
CA LEU A 58 1.91 -2.38 -15.30
C LEU A 58 2.11 -0.98 -15.84
N HIS A 59 1.92 0.03 -15.01
CA HIS A 59 2.14 1.41 -15.43
C HIS A 59 3.60 1.61 -15.84
N ALA A 60 4.52 1.09 -15.06
CA ALA A 60 5.92 1.22 -15.38
C ALA A 60 6.29 0.48 -16.68
N ALA A 61 5.63 -0.64 -16.94
CA ALA A 61 5.96 -1.44 -18.11
C ALA A 61 5.29 -0.94 -19.39
N HIS A 62 4.12 -0.32 -19.29
CA HIS A 62 3.31 -0.02 -20.46
C HIS A 62 2.96 1.45 -20.65
N VAL A 63 2.95 2.22 -19.59
CA VAL A 63 2.50 3.59 -19.66
C VAL A 63 3.60 4.56 -19.42
N VAL A 64 4.65 4.11 -18.88
CA VAL A 64 5.74 4.91 -18.64
C VAL A 64 6.09 5.57 -19.86
N PRO A 65 6.27 6.73 -19.82
CA PRO A 65 6.50 7.56 -20.85
C PRO A 65 7.43 6.97 -21.67
N PRO A 66 7.07 6.75 -22.64
CA PRO A 66 7.87 6.26 -23.48
C PRO A 66 8.72 7.25 -23.74
N SER A 67 9.61 6.98 -23.55
CA SER A 67 10.46 7.68 -23.92
C SER A 67 10.05 8.51 -24.84
N PRO A 68 10.41 9.39 -24.77
CA PRO A 68 10.00 10.29 -25.53
C PRO A 68 10.20 9.93 -26.82
N ARG A 69 9.64 10.18 -27.42
CA ARG A 69 9.83 9.95 -28.63
C ARG A 69 10.54 10.94 -29.22
#